data_1834547020ac7d0670aa448e63edac62
#
_entry.id   1834547020ac7d0670aa448e63edac62
#
_cell.length_a   1.000
_cell.length_b   1.000
_cell.length_c   1.000
_cell.angle_alpha   90.00
_cell.angle_beta   90.00
_cell.angle_gamma   90.00
#
_symmetry.space_group_name_H-M   'P 1'
#
loop_
_entity.id
_entity.type
_entity.pdbx_description
1 polymer ?
#
loop_
_entity_poly.entity_id
_entity_poly.type
_entity_poly.pdbx_seq_one_letter_code
_entity_poly.pdbx_strand_id
1 'polypeptide(L)'
;MRIDIITIFPDYFGPVGPSGRVGASGPLGVSLIGKAGARGDIDFRVHDLRSWAADVHHTVDDTPFGGGPGMVMKADVWGDALDAVLADASAGTARLVVPAPSGTPFTQELAAGYARETHLVFACGRYEGIDSRVAADAQTRMTVDEVSIGDYVLAGGEAAVSVIVEAVCRLLPGVLGNEQSNRDDSFGGTGGAMSGLLEGPVYTRPRTWRERTVPDVLLSGNHRVIARWQRDEALRRTAVNRPDLIRRLAAAPDGLDKRDRQVLADAGFPVDTENMAH
;
A
#
# COMPACT_ATOMS: atom_id res chain seq x y z
N MET A 1 3.80 4.48 15.72
CA MET A 1 2.55 4.66 14.92
C MET A 1 1.43 3.83 15.53
N ARG A 2 0.21 4.37 15.66
CA ARG A 2 -0.98 3.59 16.03
C ARG A 2 -1.80 3.27 14.78
N ILE A 3 -2.31 2.05 14.67
CA ILE A 3 -3.16 1.59 13.57
C ILE A 3 -4.37 0.87 14.17
N ASP A 4 -5.55 1.47 14.00
CA ASP A 4 -6.83 0.88 14.38
C ASP A 4 -7.55 0.35 13.13
N ILE A 5 -8.08 -0.86 13.20
CA ILE A 5 -8.81 -1.51 12.11
C ILE A 5 -10.19 -1.91 12.62
N ILE A 6 -11.24 -1.33 12.04
CA ILE A 6 -12.63 -1.64 12.38
C ILE A 6 -13.19 -2.58 11.32
N THR A 7 -13.68 -3.75 11.73
CA THR A 7 -14.14 -4.82 10.83
C THR A 7 -15.22 -5.67 11.51
N ILE A 8 -16.01 -6.39 10.73
CA ILE A 8 -16.92 -7.45 11.26
C ILE A 8 -16.25 -8.83 11.32
N PHE A 9 -14.98 -8.92 10.91
CA PHE A 9 -14.18 -10.14 10.92
C PHE A 9 -12.82 -9.92 11.58
N PRO A 10 -12.76 -9.67 12.89
CA PRO A 10 -11.48 -9.39 13.57
C PRO A 10 -10.46 -10.54 13.42
N ASP A 11 -10.92 -11.78 13.40
CA ASP A 11 -10.06 -12.97 13.22
C ASP A 11 -9.31 -13.01 11.88
N TYR A 12 -9.72 -12.19 10.90
CA TYR A 12 -8.99 -12.03 9.63
C TYR A 12 -7.54 -11.59 9.85
N PHE A 13 -7.31 -10.78 10.87
CA PHE A 13 -5.98 -10.24 11.21
C PHE A 13 -5.20 -11.12 12.21
N GLY A 14 -5.76 -12.24 12.62
CA GLY A 14 -5.21 -13.17 13.61
C GLY A 14 -5.87 -13.02 14.98
N PRO A 15 -5.39 -13.75 16.00
CA PRO A 15 -5.94 -13.68 17.34
C PRO A 15 -5.89 -12.26 17.91
N VAL A 16 -7.03 -11.77 18.37
CA VAL A 16 -7.16 -10.44 18.97
C VAL A 16 -7.37 -10.62 20.48
N GLY A 17 -6.50 -10.00 21.28
CA GLY A 17 -6.63 -10.00 22.73
C GLY A 17 -7.78 -9.12 23.23
N PRO A 18 -8.11 -9.17 24.53
CA PRO A 18 -9.20 -8.38 25.12
C PRO A 18 -9.06 -6.85 24.95
N SER A 19 -7.83 -6.37 24.76
CA SER A 19 -7.53 -4.96 24.49
C SER A 19 -7.58 -4.55 23.03
N GLY A 20 -8.05 -5.44 22.13
CA GLY A 20 -8.00 -5.24 20.68
C GLY A 20 -6.62 -5.46 20.03
N ARG A 21 -5.57 -5.71 20.81
CA ARG A 21 -4.22 -5.90 20.28
C ARG A 21 -4.07 -7.20 19.53
N VAL A 22 -3.41 -7.13 18.37
CA VAL A 22 -3.16 -8.29 17.50
C VAL A 22 -2.06 -9.16 18.10
N GLY A 23 -2.31 -10.48 18.11
CA GLY A 23 -1.33 -11.46 18.53
C GLY A 23 -0.21 -11.71 17.50
N ALA A 24 0.74 -12.58 17.86
CA ALA A 24 1.93 -12.89 17.06
C ALA A 24 1.66 -13.74 15.81
N SER A 25 0.43 -14.13 15.56
CA SER A 25 0.00 -14.90 14.37
C SER A 25 -0.98 -14.09 13.52
N GLY A 26 -1.07 -14.44 12.24
CA GLY A 26 -1.88 -13.69 11.26
C GLY A 26 -1.06 -12.65 10.48
N PRO A 27 -1.68 -11.97 9.50
CA PRO A 27 -0.97 -11.10 8.55
C PRO A 27 -0.16 -9.98 9.22
N LEU A 28 -0.67 -9.40 10.30
CA LEU A 28 -0.04 -8.30 11.02
C LEU A 28 0.94 -8.76 12.12
N GLY A 29 0.93 -10.06 12.49
CA GLY A 29 1.76 -10.62 13.56
C GLY A 29 3.04 -11.31 13.08
N VAL A 30 3.24 -11.45 11.77
CA VAL A 30 4.36 -12.18 11.19
C VAL A 30 5.38 -11.26 10.52
N SER A 31 6.59 -11.83 10.20
CA SER A 31 7.62 -11.13 9.45
C SER A 31 8.15 -9.87 10.14
N LEU A 32 8.56 -8.87 9.34
CA LEU A 32 9.13 -7.61 9.84
C LEU A 32 8.09 -6.75 10.54
N ILE A 33 6.86 -6.76 10.04
CA ILE A 33 5.74 -5.98 10.61
C ILE A 33 5.38 -6.51 12.00
N GLY A 34 5.25 -7.83 12.14
CA GLY A 34 4.99 -8.44 13.46
C GLY A 34 6.12 -8.18 14.46
N LYS A 35 7.39 -8.18 14.00
CA LYS A 35 8.51 -7.80 14.85
C LYS A 35 8.45 -6.33 15.28
N ALA A 36 8.05 -5.42 14.39
CA ALA A 36 7.87 -4.01 14.71
C ALA A 36 6.73 -3.80 15.72
N GLY A 37 5.61 -4.52 15.56
CA GLY A 37 4.54 -4.54 16.55
C GLY A 37 4.99 -5.06 17.92
N ALA A 38 5.76 -6.15 17.95
CA ALA A 38 6.29 -6.72 19.19
C ALA A 38 7.30 -5.79 19.92
N ARG A 39 8.04 -4.96 19.18
CA ARG A 39 8.91 -3.92 19.76
C ARG A 39 8.17 -2.68 20.24
N GLY A 40 6.90 -2.51 19.83
CA GLY A 40 6.10 -1.33 20.15
C GLY A 40 6.30 -0.16 19.15
N ASP A 41 7.00 -0.36 18.04
CA ASP A 41 7.14 0.64 16.98
C ASP A 41 5.78 0.92 16.32
N ILE A 42 4.92 -0.11 16.27
CA ILE A 42 3.55 -0.06 15.76
C ILE A 42 2.61 -0.66 16.80
N ASP A 43 1.52 0.05 17.12
CA ASP A 43 0.44 -0.44 17.99
C ASP A 43 -0.76 -0.80 17.12
N PHE A 44 -0.92 -2.09 16.83
CA PHE A 44 -2.05 -2.62 16.05
C PHE A 44 -3.22 -2.94 16.96
N ARG A 45 -4.39 -2.38 16.65
CA ARG A 45 -5.65 -2.66 17.32
C ARG A 45 -6.72 -3.01 16.32
N VAL A 46 -7.38 -4.13 16.53
CA VAL A 46 -8.49 -4.59 15.70
C VAL A 46 -9.76 -4.57 16.53
N HIS A 47 -10.81 -4.00 15.98
CA HIS A 47 -12.07 -3.78 16.64
C HIS A 47 -13.19 -4.51 15.89
N ASP A 48 -14.00 -5.28 16.63
CA ASP A 48 -15.21 -5.86 16.08
C ASP A 48 -16.31 -4.80 16.05
N LEU A 49 -16.72 -4.39 14.84
CA LEU A 49 -17.77 -3.41 14.62
C LEU A 49 -19.10 -3.82 15.29
N ARG A 50 -19.36 -5.12 15.42
CA ARG A 50 -20.58 -5.64 16.08
C ARG A 50 -20.70 -5.24 17.54
N SER A 51 -19.60 -4.86 18.18
CA SER A 51 -19.59 -4.40 19.58
C SER A 51 -20.35 -3.11 19.80
N TRP A 52 -20.61 -2.34 18.73
CA TRP A 52 -21.37 -1.07 18.78
C TRP A 52 -22.79 -1.18 18.26
N ALA A 53 -23.21 -2.38 17.81
CA ALA A 53 -24.61 -2.60 17.44
C ALA A 53 -25.49 -2.73 18.71
N ALA A 54 -26.51 -1.89 18.80
CA ALA A 54 -27.35 -1.81 20.01
C ALA A 54 -28.42 -2.92 20.12
N ASP A 55 -28.73 -3.61 19.01
CA ASP A 55 -29.73 -4.65 18.98
C ASP A 55 -29.18 -6.02 19.42
N VAL A 56 -30.10 -6.93 19.83
CA VAL A 56 -29.75 -8.27 20.36
C VAL A 56 -29.04 -9.17 19.35
N HIS A 57 -29.18 -8.85 18.05
CA HIS A 57 -28.58 -9.63 16.94
C HIS A 57 -27.26 -9.03 16.47
N HIS A 58 -26.82 -7.91 17.05
CA HIS A 58 -25.62 -7.18 16.63
C HIS A 58 -25.62 -6.87 15.14
N THR A 59 -26.74 -6.33 14.64
CA THR A 59 -26.98 -6.04 13.23
C THR A 59 -26.18 -4.80 12.80
N VAL A 60 -25.33 -4.97 11.78
CA VAL A 60 -24.42 -3.93 11.29
C VAL A 60 -24.77 -3.42 9.89
N ASP A 61 -25.80 -3.98 9.26
CA ASP A 61 -26.22 -3.71 7.88
C ASP A 61 -27.74 -3.66 7.77
N ASP A 62 -28.23 -3.04 6.70
CA ASP A 62 -29.65 -2.95 6.36
C ASP A 62 -29.83 -2.78 4.85
N THR A 63 -31.07 -2.89 4.37
CA THR A 63 -31.41 -2.74 2.95
C THR A 63 -31.12 -1.33 2.44
N PRO A 64 -30.58 -1.17 1.20
CA PRO A 64 -30.26 0.16 0.67
C PRO A 64 -31.51 1.01 0.40
N PHE A 65 -31.45 2.29 0.71
CA PHE A 65 -32.43 3.26 0.20
C PHE A 65 -32.37 3.32 -1.33
N GLY A 66 -33.51 3.39 -1.97
CA GLY A 66 -33.62 3.32 -3.42
C GLY A 66 -33.79 1.90 -3.96
N GLY A 67 -33.72 0.89 -3.11
CA GLY A 67 -33.83 -0.51 -3.49
C GLY A 67 -32.57 -1.06 -4.18
N GLY A 68 -32.66 -2.28 -4.66
CA GLY A 68 -31.54 -2.99 -5.29
C GLY A 68 -31.12 -4.23 -4.49
N PRO A 69 -30.26 -5.09 -5.05
CA PRO A 69 -29.70 -6.23 -4.34
C PRO A 69 -28.64 -5.79 -3.33
N GLY A 70 -28.37 -6.64 -2.35
CA GLY A 70 -27.33 -6.43 -1.35
C GLY A 70 -27.78 -5.65 -0.12
N MET A 71 -26.82 -5.33 0.74
CA MET A 71 -27.00 -4.66 2.02
C MET A 71 -25.99 -3.52 2.12
N VAL A 72 -26.27 -2.51 2.95
CA VAL A 72 -25.37 -1.39 3.23
C VAL A 72 -25.08 -1.37 4.73
N MET A 73 -23.83 -1.16 5.10
CA MET A 73 -23.44 -1.08 6.50
C MET A 73 -23.94 0.21 7.13
N LYS A 74 -24.51 0.09 8.33
CA LYS A 74 -25.29 1.13 9.02
C LYS A 74 -24.42 2.28 9.52
N ALA A 75 -24.89 3.51 9.31
CA ALA A 75 -24.20 4.72 9.71
C ALA A 75 -24.09 4.91 11.22
N ASP A 76 -25.13 4.57 11.98
CA ASP A 76 -25.16 4.67 13.45
C ASP A 76 -24.08 3.79 14.10
N VAL A 77 -23.98 2.52 13.69
CA VAL A 77 -22.98 1.58 14.22
C VAL A 77 -21.55 2.03 13.90
N TRP A 78 -21.32 2.50 12.67
CA TRP A 78 -20.01 3.04 12.27
C TRP A 78 -19.66 4.33 12.98
N GLY A 79 -20.64 5.22 13.19
CA GLY A 79 -20.45 6.47 13.92
C GLY A 79 -19.99 6.20 15.36
N ASP A 80 -20.73 5.35 16.08
CA ASP A 80 -20.39 4.97 17.46
C ASP A 80 -19.01 4.30 17.56
N ALA A 81 -18.67 3.43 16.58
CA ALA A 81 -17.36 2.78 16.53
C ALA A 81 -16.21 3.80 16.33
N LEU A 82 -16.36 4.71 15.39
CA LEU A 82 -15.37 5.76 15.12
C LEU A 82 -15.21 6.68 16.34
N ASP A 83 -16.30 7.10 16.97
CA ASP A 83 -16.27 7.93 18.18
C ASP A 83 -15.52 7.25 19.32
N ALA A 84 -15.79 5.97 19.54
CA ALA A 84 -15.11 5.20 20.60
C ALA A 84 -13.61 5.03 20.33
N VAL A 85 -13.23 4.70 19.09
CA VAL A 85 -11.81 4.53 18.70
C VAL A 85 -11.04 5.84 18.81
N LEU A 86 -11.67 6.97 18.43
CA LEU A 86 -11.06 8.29 18.51
C LEU A 86 -10.96 8.79 19.95
N ALA A 87 -11.95 8.50 20.81
CA ALA A 87 -11.91 8.88 22.22
C ALA A 87 -10.77 8.17 22.98
N ASP A 88 -10.40 6.95 22.60
CA ASP A 88 -9.26 6.21 23.17
C ASP A 88 -7.90 6.66 22.59
N ALA A 89 -7.88 7.50 21.56
CA ALA A 89 -6.66 8.02 20.99
C ALA A 89 -6.09 9.16 21.87
N SER A 90 -4.83 9.02 22.30
CA SER A 90 -4.08 10.15 22.85
C SER A 90 -3.97 11.25 21.79
N ALA A 91 -4.29 12.48 22.16
CA ALA A 91 -4.45 13.67 21.33
C ALA A 91 -3.50 13.75 20.11
N GLY A 92 -4.04 13.52 18.94
CA GLY A 92 -3.45 13.67 17.63
C GLY A 92 -4.55 13.56 16.58
N THR A 93 -4.37 14.19 15.44
CA THR A 93 -5.30 14.04 14.32
C THR A 93 -5.15 12.64 13.73
N ALA A 94 -6.18 11.81 13.84
CA ALA A 94 -6.25 10.55 13.13
C ALA A 94 -6.59 10.78 11.64
N ARG A 95 -6.16 9.86 10.78
CA ARG A 95 -6.59 9.79 9.38
C ARG A 95 -7.45 8.54 9.20
N LEU A 96 -8.66 8.71 8.67
CA LEU A 96 -9.53 7.60 8.31
C LEU A 96 -9.25 7.16 6.88
N VAL A 97 -8.99 5.89 6.69
CA VAL A 97 -8.81 5.26 5.37
C VAL A 97 -9.93 4.24 5.14
N VAL A 98 -10.69 4.44 4.08
CA VAL A 98 -11.79 3.58 3.66
C VAL A 98 -11.40 2.87 2.37
N PRO A 99 -11.04 1.59 2.38
CA PRO A 99 -10.80 0.84 1.15
C PRO A 99 -12.10 0.71 0.35
N ALA A 100 -12.09 1.21 -0.88
CA ALA A 100 -13.23 1.15 -1.79
C ALA A 100 -12.76 1.05 -3.24
N PRO A 101 -13.46 0.28 -4.11
CA PRO A 101 -13.11 0.21 -5.54
C PRO A 101 -13.20 1.57 -6.26
N SER A 102 -14.07 2.46 -5.79
CA SER A 102 -14.28 3.82 -6.30
C SER A 102 -13.28 4.84 -5.76
N GLY A 103 -12.42 4.47 -4.82
CA GLY A 103 -11.45 5.35 -4.20
C GLY A 103 -10.30 5.76 -5.13
N THR A 104 -9.49 6.71 -4.67
CA THR A 104 -8.27 7.11 -5.38
C THR A 104 -7.25 5.95 -5.38
N PRO A 105 -6.50 5.73 -6.47
CA PRO A 105 -5.51 4.65 -6.52
C PRO A 105 -4.46 4.77 -5.42
N PHE A 106 -4.25 3.69 -4.67
CA PHE A 106 -3.17 3.60 -3.70
C PHE A 106 -1.82 3.49 -4.41
N THR A 107 -0.89 4.36 -4.07
CA THR A 107 0.44 4.42 -4.65
C THR A 107 1.50 4.41 -3.57
N GLN A 108 2.77 4.19 -3.95
CA GLN A 108 3.91 4.29 -3.03
C GLN A 108 4.04 5.68 -2.41
N GLU A 109 3.68 6.73 -3.16
CA GLU A 109 3.66 8.12 -2.66
C GLU A 109 2.61 8.29 -1.56
N LEU A 110 1.41 7.72 -1.74
CA LEU A 110 0.36 7.74 -0.73
C LEU A 110 0.78 6.93 0.51
N ALA A 111 1.42 5.75 0.31
CA ALA A 111 1.99 4.96 1.40
C ALA A 111 3.03 5.76 2.20
N ALA A 112 3.92 6.50 1.51
CA ALA A 112 4.89 7.39 2.16
C ALA A 112 4.21 8.57 2.89
N GLY A 113 3.07 9.03 2.41
CA GLY A 113 2.19 9.98 3.11
C GLY A 113 1.70 9.40 4.42
N TYR A 114 1.11 8.22 4.37
CA TYR A 114 0.56 7.53 5.54
C TYR A 114 1.64 7.13 6.56
N ALA A 115 2.85 6.81 6.11
CA ALA A 115 3.97 6.50 7.00
C ALA A 115 4.41 7.69 7.88
N ARG A 116 3.99 8.92 7.57
CA ARG A 116 4.23 10.11 8.39
C ARG A 116 3.12 10.40 9.41
N GLU A 117 2.00 9.71 9.31
CA GLU A 117 0.89 9.85 10.25
C GLU A 117 1.23 9.17 11.59
N THR A 118 0.71 9.74 12.66
CA THR A 118 0.85 9.15 13.99
C THR A 118 -0.23 8.11 14.27
N HIS A 119 -1.40 8.27 13.62
CA HIS A 119 -2.57 7.43 13.82
C HIS A 119 -3.35 7.24 12.52
N LEU A 120 -3.49 5.98 12.08
CA LEU A 120 -4.35 5.57 10.98
C LEU A 120 -5.53 4.76 11.53
N VAL A 121 -6.72 5.05 11.03
CA VAL A 121 -7.94 4.27 11.30
C VAL A 121 -8.42 3.70 9.98
N PHE A 122 -8.62 2.39 9.90
CA PHE A 122 -9.13 1.70 8.73
C PHE A 122 -10.57 1.25 8.93
N ALA A 123 -11.46 1.60 8.01
CA ALA A 123 -12.84 1.14 7.98
C ALA A 123 -13.01 0.04 6.92
N CYS A 124 -13.08 -1.23 7.36
CA CYS A 124 -13.27 -2.37 6.45
C CYS A 124 -14.75 -2.50 6.06
N GLY A 125 -15.12 -1.94 4.91
CA GLY A 125 -16.45 -2.12 4.34
C GLY A 125 -16.70 -3.57 3.90
N ARG A 126 -17.96 -3.99 3.99
CA ARG A 126 -18.49 -5.27 3.48
C ARG A 126 -19.79 -5.01 2.73
N TYR A 127 -20.33 -6.04 2.11
CA TYR A 127 -21.56 -5.95 1.30
C TYR A 127 -21.40 -4.90 0.18
N GLU A 128 -22.39 -4.01 0.00
CA GLU A 128 -22.35 -2.92 -1.00
C GLU A 128 -21.59 -1.68 -0.50
N GLY A 129 -20.99 -1.76 0.70
CA GLY A 129 -20.19 -0.71 1.29
C GLY A 129 -20.75 -0.13 2.58
N ILE A 130 -20.12 0.95 3.02
CA ILE A 130 -20.49 1.70 4.22
C ILE A 130 -21.40 2.86 3.80
N ASP A 131 -22.42 3.16 4.57
CA ASP A 131 -23.30 4.33 4.35
C ASP A 131 -22.44 5.60 4.18
N SER A 132 -22.63 6.31 3.07
CA SER A 132 -21.82 7.47 2.68
C SER A 132 -21.82 8.61 3.71
N ARG A 133 -22.82 8.66 4.59
CA ARG A 133 -22.88 9.64 5.67
C ARG A 133 -21.77 9.47 6.70
N VAL A 134 -21.22 8.25 6.84
CA VAL A 134 -20.10 7.98 7.76
C VAL A 134 -18.85 8.74 7.33
N ALA A 135 -18.47 8.66 6.06
CA ALA A 135 -17.32 9.40 5.53
C ALA A 135 -17.57 10.92 5.59
N ALA A 136 -18.77 11.37 5.25
CA ALA A 136 -19.15 12.79 5.28
C ALA A 136 -19.09 13.37 6.70
N ASP A 137 -19.58 12.64 7.70
CA ASP A 137 -19.49 13.04 9.11
C ASP A 137 -18.02 13.09 9.58
N ALA A 138 -17.26 12.02 9.31
CA ALA A 138 -15.85 11.94 9.69
C ALA A 138 -15.01 13.08 9.09
N GLN A 139 -15.30 13.53 7.86
CA GLN A 139 -14.62 14.67 7.19
C GLN A 139 -14.76 15.99 7.96
N THR A 140 -15.77 16.14 8.82
CA THR A 140 -15.92 17.36 9.64
C THR A 140 -14.87 17.50 10.73
N ARG A 141 -14.15 16.41 11.07
CA ARG A 141 -13.25 16.35 12.24
C ARG A 141 -11.90 15.67 11.97
N MET A 142 -11.73 15.01 10.81
CA MET A 142 -10.46 14.38 10.43
C MET A 142 -10.30 14.30 8.91
N THR A 143 -9.10 13.98 8.45
CA THR A 143 -8.89 13.65 7.05
C THR A 143 -9.44 12.26 6.76
N VAL A 144 -10.22 12.14 5.68
CA VAL A 144 -10.81 10.88 5.21
C VAL A 144 -10.37 10.62 3.77
N ASP A 145 -9.78 9.46 3.53
CA ASP A 145 -9.39 9.00 2.21
C ASP A 145 -10.16 7.73 1.84
N GLU A 146 -10.86 7.78 0.70
CA GLU A 146 -11.34 6.56 0.04
C GLU A 146 -10.26 6.10 -0.94
N VAL A 147 -9.83 4.83 -0.82
CA VAL A 147 -8.63 4.32 -1.50
C VAL A 147 -8.88 2.99 -2.19
N SER A 148 -8.51 2.90 -3.47
CA SER A 148 -8.54 1.67 -4.25
C SER A 148 -7.14 1.05 -4.36
N ILE A 149 -7.03 -0.26 -4.13
CA ILE A 149 -5.77 -0.98 -4.33
C ILE A 149 -5.64 -1.58 -5.75
N GLY A 150 -6.58 -1.28 -6.65
CA GLY A 150 -6.55 -1.73 -8.05
C GLY A 150 -7.93 -1.93 -8.64
N ASP A 151 -8.00 -2.14 -9.94
CA ASP A 151 -9.22 -2.25 -10.74
C ASP A 151 -9.84 -3.64 -10.62
N TYR A 152 -10.23 -4.02 -9.42
CA TYR A 152 -10.95 -5.27 -9.10
C TYR A 152 -11.75 -5.10 -7.81
N VAL A 153 -12.79 -5.92 -7.65
CA VAL A 153 -13.67 -5.90 -6.49
C VAL A 153 -13.34 -7.05 -5.55
N LEU A 154 -13.17 -6.74 -4.27
CA LEU A 154 -12.97 -7.70 -3.19
C LEU A 154 -14.27 -7.93 -2.42
N ALA A 155 -14.35 -9.04 -1.69
CA ALA A 155 -15.49 -9.33 -0.81
C ALA A 155 -15.57 -8.41 0.43
N GLY A 156 -14.51 -7.64 0.71
CA GLY A 156 -14.45 -6.70 1.83
C GLY A 156 -13.09 -5.99 1.92
N GLY A 157 -13.00 -5.02 2.82
CA GLY A 157 -11.84 -4.14 2.95
C GLY A 157 -10.61 -4.77 3.61
N GLU A 158 -10.72 -5.90 4.29
CA GLU A 158 -9.65 -6.45 5.15
C GLU A 158 -8.39 -6.83 4.36
N ALA A 159 -8.54 -7.42 3.17
CA ALA A 159 -7.41 -7.74 2.30
C ALA A 159 -6.72 -6.45 1.82
N ALA A 160 -7.49 -5.43 1.44
CA ALA A 160 -6.96 -4.14 1.03
C ALA A 160 -6.21 -3.45 2.18
N VAL A 161 -6.76 -3.48 3.39
CA VAL A 161 -6.08 -2.97 4.60
C VAL A 161 -4.75 -3.68 4.82
N SER A 162 -4.71 -5.01 4.68
CA SER A 162 -3.45 -5.77 4.82
C SER A 162 -2.39 -5.32 3.81
N VAL A 163 -2.77 -5.08 2.54
CA VAL A 163 -1.86 -4.55 1.50
C VAL A 163 -1.37 -3.15 1.85
N ILE A 164 -2.28 -2.26 2.25
CA ILE A 164 -1.94 -0.87 2.59
C ILE A 164 -1.01 -0.83 3.81
N VAL A 165 -1.34 -1.57 4.87
CA VAL A 165 -0.54 -1.64 6.10
C VAL A 165 0.85 -2.20 5.81
N GLU A 166 0.97 -3.26 4.99
CA GLU A 166 2.26 -3.81 4.58
C GLU A 166 3.12 -2.75 3.88
N ALA A 167 2.54 -2.03 2.91
CA ALA A 167 3.24 -0.99 2.16
C ALA A 167 3.66 0.21 3.03
N VAL A 168 2.82 0.61 3.99
CA VAL A 168 3.07 1.73 4.91
C VAL A 168 4.13 1.35 5.95
N CYS A 169 3.94 0.23 6.62
CA CYS A 169 4.77 -0.15 7.76
C CYS A 169 6.23 -0.42 7.38
N ARG A 170 6.49 -0.95 6.17
CA ARG A 170 7.87 -1.12 5.70
C ARG A 170 8.64 0.19 5.48
N LEU A 171 7.93 1.32 5.39
CA LEU A 171 8.52 2.65 5.24
C LEU A 171 8.86 3.31 6.58
N LEU A 172 8.39 2.74 7.69
CA LEU A 172 8.69 3.26 9.02
C LEU A 172 10.17 3.04 9.39
N PRO A 173 10.81 4.02 10.05
CA PRO A 173 12.18 3.87 10.52
C PRO A 173 12.37 2.61 11.38
N GLY A 174 13.45 1.85 11.11
CA GLY A 174 13.80 0.65 11.89
C GLY A 174 12.95 -0.60 11.62
N VAL A 175 11.94 -0.56 10.75
CA VAL A 175 11.17 -1.74 10.35
C VAL A 175 11.96 -2.58 9.35
N LEU A 176 12.52 -1.97 8.31
CA LEU A 176 13.48 -2.65 7.43
C LEU A 176 14.89 -2.52 7.98
N GLY A 177 15.65 -3.62 7.90
CA GLY A 177 17.03 -3.67 8.39
C GLY A 177 18.03 -2.84 7.57
N ASN A 178 17.66 -2.41 6.37
CA ASN A 178 18.45 -1.54 5.51
C ASN A 178 17.55 -0.47 4.88
N GLU A 179 17.71 0.78 5.33
CA GLU A 179 16.92 1.90 4.82
C GLU A 179 17.20 2.22 3.34
N GLN A 180 18.37 1.79 2.80
CA GLN A 180 18.69 1.97 1.38
C GLN A 180 17.84 1.06 0.48
N SER A 181 17.34 -0.08 0.99
CA SER A 181 16.50 -0.98 0.22
C SER A 181 15.22 -0.29 -0.30
N ASN A 182 14.66 0.64 0.48
CA ASN A 182 13.46 1.39 0.05
C ASN A 182 13.73 2.39 -1.09
N ARG A 183 14.98 2.80 -1.30
CA ARG A 183 15.33 3.78 -2.35
C ARG A 183 15.49 3.15 -3.72
N ASP A 184 15.92 1.89 -3.74
CA ASP A 184 16.19 1.14 -4.97
C ASP A 184 15.02 0.23 -5.38
N ASP A 185 13.98 0.11 -4.54
CA ASP A 185 12.75 -0.62 -4.84
C ASP A 185 11.98 0.02 -6.02
N SER A 186 11.24 -0.78 -6.76
CA SER A 186 10.25 -0.28 -7.75
C SER A 186 9.33 0.73 -7.07
N PHE A 187 9.14 1.88 -7.70
CA PHE A 187 8.40 3.02 -7.13
C PHE A 187 9.04 3.65 -5.87
N GLY A 188 10.27 3.25 -5.50
CA GLY A 188 11.05 3.88 -4.43
C GLY A 188 11.29 5.37 -4.69
N GLY A 189 11.66 6.10 -3.64
CA GLY A 189 11.66 7.56 -3.59
C GLY A 189 12.34 8.30 -4.73
N THR A 190 12.07 9.59 -4.84
CA THR A 190 12.61 10.50 -5.85
C THR A 190 14.12 10.70 -5.69
N GLY A 191 14.90 10.56 -6.77
CA GLY A 191 16.29 11.00 -6.86
C GLY A 191 17.38 9.92 -6.95
N GLY A 192 17.03 8.63 -6.96
CA GLY A 192 17.99 7.54 -7.25
C GLY A 192 18.11 7.24 -8.73
N ALA A 193 19.21 6.59 -9.13
CA ALA A 193 19.45 6.17 -10.52
C ALA A 193 18.34 5.23 -11.07
N MET A 194 17.53 4.61 -10.20
CA MET A 194 16.44 3.72 -10.55
C MET A 194 15.06 4.37 -10.40
N SER A 195 14.99 5.63 -9.98
CA SER A 195 13.72 6.35 -9.77
C SER A 195 12.84 6.33 -11.03
N GLY A 196 11.57 5.97 -10.86
CA GLY A 196 10.59 5.89 -11.94
C GLY A 196 10.68 4.63 -12.81
N LEU A 197 11.56 3.69 -12.49
CA LEU A 197 11.69 2.41 -13.18
C LEU A 197 11.20 1.24 -12.31
N LEU A 198 10.79 0.16 -12.96
CA LEU A 198 10.68 -1.14 -12.31
C LEU A 198 12.07 -1.74 -12.12
N GLU A 199 12.27 -2.50 -11.06
CA GLU A 199 13.53 -3.21 -10.83
C GLU A 199 13.85 -4.19 -11.95
N GLY A 200 15.14 -4.27 -12.30
CA GLY A 200 15.67 -5.26 -13.21
C GLY A 200 15.65 -6.68 -12.61
N PRO A 201 16.14 -7.68 -13.36
CA PRO A 201 16.26 -9.03 -12.85
C PRO A 201 17.35 -9.13 -11.76
N VAL A 202 17.05 -9.89 -10.72
CA VAL A 202 17.99 -10.18 -9.62
C VAL A 202 18.46 -11.62 -9.68
N TYR A 203 19.69 -11.87 -9.26
CA TYR A 203 20.34 -13.18 -9.30
C TYR A 203 21.02 -13.47 -7.96
N THR A 204 21.04 -14.79 -7.60
CA THR A 204 21.75 -15.31 -6.44
C THR A 204 22.38 -16.66 -6.76
N ARG A 205 23.02 -17.29 -5.79
CA ARG A 205 23.62 -18.63 -5.91
C ARG A 205 22.55 -19.69 -6.12
N PRO A 206 22.87 -20.76 -6.90
CA PRO A 206 24.15 -21.07 -7.57
C PRO A 206 24.36 -20.25 -8.84
N ARG A 207 25.62 -20.10 -9.33
CA ARG A 207 25.96 -19.36 -10.56
C ARG A 207 25.26 -19.89 -11.80
N THR A 208 25.11 -21.21 -11.88
CA THR A 208 24.38 -21.88 -12.97
C THR A 208 23.27 -22.74 -12.39
N TRP A 209 22.05 -22.57 -12.92
CA TRP A 209 20.90 -23.38 -12.56
C TRP A 209 20.12 -23.77 -13.83
N ARG A 210 19.98 -25.09 -14.07
CA ARG A 210 19.32 -25.65 -15.26
C ARG A 210 19.81 -24.98 -16.57
N GLU A 211 21.12 -25.00 -16.81
CA GLU A 211 21.79 -24.41 -17.97
C GLU A 211 21.70 -22.89 -18.12
N ARG A 212 21.09 -22.20 -17.19
CA ARG A 212 20.99 -20.74 -17.14
C ARG A 212 22.05 -20.18 -16.20
N THR A 213 22.91 -19.34 -16.72
CA THR A 213 24.03 -18.76 -15.96
C THR A 213 23.74 -17.31 -15.59
N VAL A 214 24.19 -16.90 -14.40
CA VAL A 214 24.20 -15.50 -13.98
C VAL A 214 25.01 -14.69 -15.01
N PRO A 215 24.54 -13.51 -15.47
CA PRO A 215 25.28 -12.65 -16.36
C PRO A 215 26.69 -12.32 -15.84
N ASP A 216 27.69 -12.46 -16.68
CA ASP A 216 29.11 -12.28 -16.29
C ASP A 216 29.41 -10.85 -15.77
N VAL A 217 28.68 -9.87 -16.25
CA VAL A 217 28.79 -8.47 -15.79
C VAL A 217 28.57 -8.35 -14.28
N LEU A 218 27.65 -9.15 -13.70
CA LEU A 218 27.36 -9.17 -12.26
C LEU A 218 28.49 -9.81 -11.43
N LEU A 219 29.37 -10.56 -12.09
CA LEU A 219 30.51 -11.23 -11.46
C LEU A 219 31.84 -10.43 -11.61
N SER A 220 31.80 -9.31 -12.34
CA SER A 220 32.98 -8.53 -12.71
C SER A 220 33.61 -7.74 -11.53
N GLY A 221 32.87 -7.51 -10.44
CA GLY A 221 33.28 -6.63 -9.35
C GLY A 221 33.33 -5.13 -9.71
N ASN A 222 33.03 -4.77 -10.96
CA ASN A 222 33.01 -3.37 -11.39
C ASN A 222 31.62 -2.76 -11.12
N HIS A 223 31.47 -2.14 -9.95
CA HIS A 223 30.19 -1.57 -9.51
C HIS A 223 29.56 -0.58 -10.51
N ARG A 224 30.35 0.22 -11.22
CA ARG A 224 29.83 1.17 -12.20
C ARG A 224 29.22 0.46 -13.41
N VAL A 225 29.87 -0.60 -13.89
CA VAL A 225 29.36 -1.40 -15.02
C VAL A 225 28.14 -2.20 -14.59
N ILE A 226 28.13 -2.74 -13.37
CA ILE A 226 27.00 -3.46 -12.79
C ILE A 226 25.80 -2.52 -12.64
N ALA A 227 25.95 -1.35 -12.04
CA ALA A 227 24.86 -0.39 -11.87
C ALA A 227 24.28 0.05 -13.24
N ARG A 228 25.13 0.26 -14.24
CA ARG A 228 24.65 0.58 -15.59
C ARG A 228 23.85 -0.58 -16.22
N TRP A 229 24.34 -1.79 -16.10
CA TRP A 229 23.63 -2.98 -16.60
C TRP A 229 22.25 -3.15 -15.90
N GLN A 230 22.21 -2.95 -14.58
CA GLN A 230 20.96 -3.00 -13.82
C GLN A 230 19.95 -1.97 -14.32
N ARG A 231 20.41 -0.72 -14.60
CA ARG A 231 19.55 0.31 -15.17
C ARG A 231 19.08 -0.06 -16.60
N ASP A 232 19.96 -0.61 -17.43
CA ASP A 232 19.60 -1.05 -18.80
C ASP A 232 18.50 -2.13 -18.76
N GLU A 233 18.60 -3.09 -17.85
CA GLU A 233 17.58 -4.13 -17.65
C GLU A 233 16.28 -3.59 -17.07
N ALA A 234 16.35 -2.65 -16.14
CA ALA A 234 15.20 -1.97 -15.59
C ALA A 234 14.44 -1.18 -16.66
N LEU A 235 15.14 -0.46 -17.53
CA LEU A 235 14.54 0.25 -18.67
C LEU A 235 13.78 -0.72 -19.60
N ARG A 236 14.42 -1.82 -20.00
CA ARG A 236 13.79 -2.85 -20.87
C ARG A 236 12.52 -3.41 -20.22
N ARG A 237 12.61 -3.80 -18.94
CA ARG A 237 11.46 -4.34 -18.21
C ARG A 237 10.33 -3.32 -18.07
N THR A 238 10.68 -2.07 -17.75
CA THR A 238 9.70 -1.00 -17.59
C THR A 238 9.01 -0.69 -18.92
N ALA A 239 9.75 -0.63 -20.01
CA ALA A 239 9.16 -0.39 -21.33
C ALA A 239 8.12 -1.44 -21.73
N VAL A 240 8.36 -2.72 -21.39
CA VAL A 240 7.44 -3.82 -21.69
C VAL A 240 6.21 -3.80 -20.77
N ASN A 241 6.42 -3.65 -19.46
CA ASN A 241 5.36 -3.87 -18.47
C ASN A 241 4.62 -2.58 -18.06
N ARG A 242 5.31 -1.43 -18.10
CA ARG A 242 4.78 -0.14 -17.66
C ARG A 242 5.28 0.98 -18.59
N PRO A 243 4.87 0.98 -19.86
CA PRO A 243 5.27 2.00 -20.83
C PRO A 243 4.87 3.41 -20.41
N ASP A 244 3.84 3.55 -19.60
CA ASP A 244 3.43 4.82 -18.99
C ASP A 244 4.53 5.45 -18.11
N LEU A 245 5.29 4.64 -17.36
CA LEU A 245 6.41 5.13 -16.54
C LEU A 245 7.56 5.62 -17.40
N ILE A 246 7.87 4.94 -18.50
CA ILE A 246 8.90 5.42 -19.45
C ILE A 246 8.51 6.77 -20.03
N ARG A 247 7.23 6.96 -20.44
CA ARG A 247 6.76 8.25 -20.94
C ARG A 247 6.87 9.36 -19.89
N ARG A 248 6.52 9.08 -18.63
CA ARG A 248 6.68 10.04 -17.52
C ARG A 248 8.15 10.40 -17.31
N LEU A 249 9.03 9.38 -17.32
CA LEU A 249 10.46 9.59 -17.14
C LEU A 249 11.06 10.38 -18.29
N ALA A 250 10.62 10.14 -19.51
CA ALA A 250 11.04 10.88 -20.71
C ALA A 250 10.62 12.37 -20.68
N ALA A 251 9.49 12.67 -20.05
CA ALA A 251 8.99 14.03 -19.88
C ALA A 251 9.70 14.81 -18.76
N ALA A 252 10.38 14.11 -17.84
CA ALA A 252 11.13 14.75 -16.76
C ALA A 252 12.44 15.37 -17.28
N PRO A 253 12.87 16.56 -16.80
CA PRO A 253 14.07 17.26 -17.28
C PRO A 253 15.35 16.40 -17.25
N ASP A 254 15.53 15.61 -16.18
CA ASP A 254 16.72 14.75 -15.99
C ASP A 254 16.35 13.25 -16.03
N GLY A 255 15.26 12.90 -16.73
CA GLY A 255 14.68 11.55 -16.66
C GLY A 255 15.46 10.48 -17.42
N LEU A 256 15.76 10.70 -18.70
CA LEU A 256 16.44 9.74 -19.59
C LEU A 256 17.71 10.36 -20.20
N ASP A 257 18.86 9.72 -19.98
CA ASP A 257 20.09 10.09 -20.64
C ASP A 257 20.16 9.55 -22.09
N LYS A 258 21.20 9.92 -22.84
CA LYS A 258 21.40 9.47 -24.23
C LYS A 258 21.47 7.96 -24.35
N ARG A 259 22.11 7.29 -23.40
CA ARG A 259 22.26 5.83 -23.39
C ARG A 259 20.95 5.14 -23.04
N ASP A 260 20.17 5.70 -22.11
CA ASP A 260 18.84 5.21 -21.77
C ASP A 260 17.92 5.17 -23.01
N ARG A 261 17.93 6.26 -23.79
CA ARG A 261 17.17 6.36 -25.04
C ARG A 261 17.62 5.33 -26.07
N GLN A 262 18.91 5.08 -26.17
CA GLN A 262 19.44 4.04 -27.06
C GLN A 262 18.97 2.65 -26.61
N VAL A 263 19.05 2.31 -25.33
CA VAL A 263 18.57 1.02 -24.77
C VAL A 263 17.09 0.81 -25.04
N LEU A 264 16.29 1.87 -24.89
CA LEU A 264 14.85 1.83 -25.19
C LEU A 264 14.58 1.65 -26.69
N ALA A 265 15.32 2.34 -27.55
CA ALA A 265 15.21 2.19 -29.01
C ALA A 265 15.58 0.77 -29.43
N ASP A 266 16.67 0.21 -28.93
CA ASP A 266 17.12 -1.16 -29.16
C ASP A 266 16.10 -2.20 -28.67
N ALA A 267 15.32 -1.86 -27.64
CA ALA A 267 14.22 -2.67 -27.11
C ALA A 267 12.89 -2.48 -27.89
N GLY A 268 12.89 -1.70 -28.97
CA GLY A 268 11.68 -1.44 -29.75
C GLY A 268 10.74 -0.38 -29.16
N PHE A 269 11.22 0.41 -28.21
CA PHE A 269 10.46 1.48 -27.56
C PHE A 269 11.19 2.84 -27.72
N PRO A 270 11.24 3.40 -28.95
CA PRO A 270 11.87 4.69 -29.18
C PRO A 270 11.11 5.81 -28.46
N VAL A 271 11.84 6.68 -27.79
CA VAL A 271 11.30 7.85 -27.10
C VAL A 271 11.82 9.11 -27.77
N ASP A 272 11.00 9.68 -28.65
CA ASP A 272 11.33 10.93 -29.35
C ASP A 272 11.06 12.14 -28.46
N THR A 273 11.96 13.11 -28.53
CA THR A 273 11.87 14.38 -27.79
C THR A 273 10.85 15.36 -28.40
N GLU A 274 10.34 15.08 -29.61
CA GLU A 274 9.52 16.02 -30.41
C GLU A 274 8.01 15.84 -30.28
N ASN A 275 7.48 14.76 -29.67
CA ASN A 275 6.03 14.45 -29.70
C ASN A 275 5.31 14.61 -28.35
N MET A 276 5.76 15.50 -27.46
CA MET A 276 5.14 15.70 -26.13
C MET A 276 4.44 17.06 -25.95
N ALA A 277 4.07 17.72 -27.07
CA ALA A 277 3.24 18.92 -27.04
C ALA A 277 1.90 18.63 -27.74
N HIS A 278 1.04 17.83 -27.09
CA HIS A 278 -0.42 17.85 -27.35
C HIS A 278 -1.17 17.27 -26.15
#